data_a562c4c3aa1ef33b45c89fa83066871a
#
_entry.id   a562c4c3aa1ef33b45c89fa83066871a
#
_cell.length_a   1.000
_cell.length_b   1.000
_cell.length_c   1.000
_cell.angle_alpha   90.00
_cell.angle_beta   90.00
_cell.angle_gamma   90.00
#
_symmetry.space_group_name_H-M   'P 1'
#
loop_
_entity.id
_entity.type
_entity.pdbx_description
1 polymer ?
#
loop_
_entity_poly.entity_id
_entity_poly.type
_entity_poly.pdbx_seq_one_letter_code
_entity_poly.pdbx_strand_id
1 'polypeptide(L)'
;NQFVRFTLSVARRRAEPLTLGWLDLDRFKEINDRYGHEEGDKALKAMASLMKASFREADLLVRFGGDEFAVLFADTDEQGAWIALQYLIEQVESYNARQLHPWSLHFSWGLSEFDHNSNDIQQWLNNADRKMYSMKQQRHTER
;
A
#
# COMPACT_ATOMS: atom_id res chain seq x y z
N ASN A 1 1.57 15.60 -7.34
CA ASN A 1 2.88 15.02 -7.07
C ASN A 1 3.65 14.80 -8.37
N GLN A 2 4.83 15.36 -8.44
CA GLN A 2 5.65 15.33 -9.66
C GLN A 2 6.09 13.91 -10.05
N PHE A 3 6.38 13.06 -9.08
CA PHE A 3 6.78 11.67 -9.34
C PHE A 3 5.65 10.87 -9.98
N VAL A 4 4.43 11.03 -9.47
CA VAL A 4 3.26 10.37 -10.03
C VAL A 4 3.04 10.84 -11.46
N ARG A 5 3.12 12.14 -11.70
CA ARG A 5 2.95 12.72 -13.04
C ARG A 5 4.01 12.24 -14.02
N PHE A 6 5.25 12.18 -13.57
CA PHE A 6 6.35 11.69 -14.40
C PHE A 6 6.16 10.23 -14.77
N THR A 7 5.88 9.39 -13.77
CA THR A 7 5.67 7.95 -13.98
C THR A 7 4.49 7.72 -14.91
N LEU A 8 3.41 8.47 -14.72
CA LEU A 8 2.22 8.38 -15.54
C LEU A 8 2.50 8.81 -16.97
N SER A 9 3.29 9.86 -17.16
CA SER A 9 3.68 10.34 -18.49
C SER A 9 4.46 9.28 -19.26
N VAL A 10 5.39 8.60 -18.60
CA VAL A 10 6.17 7.52 -19.21
C VAL A 10 5.27 6.34 -19.58
N ALA A 11 4.39 5.94 -18.67
CA ALA A 11 3.47 4.83 -18.91
C ALA A 11 2.51 5.13 -20.08
N ARG A 12 2.01 6.35 -20.16
CA ARG A 12 1.14 6.77 -21.26
C ARG A 12 1.81 6.65 -22.61
N ARG A 13 3.05 7.12 -22.72
CA ARG A 13 3.79 7.10 -23.98
C ARG A 13 4.03 5.68 -24.47
N ARG A 14 4.21 4.75 -23.53
CA ARG A 14 4.49 3.35 -23.86
C ARG A 14 3.24 2.48 -23.88
N ALA A 15 2.09 3.05 -23.47
CA ALA A 15 0.84 2.33 -23.29
C ALA A 15 1.00 1.13 -22.35
N GLU A 16 1.93 1.23 -21.40
CA GLU A 16 2.17 0.18 -20.41
C GLU A 16 1.10 0.21 -19.32
N PRO A 17 0.73 -0.96 -18.79
CA PRO A 17 -0.16 -0.98 -17.65
C PRO A 17 0.52 -0.36 -16.42
N LEU A 18 -0.26 0.32 -15.60
CA LEU A 18 0.21 0.98 -14.40
C LEU A 18 -0.86 0.82 -13.34
N THR A 19 -0.50 0.28 -12.18
CA THR A 19 -1.45 0.05 -11.10
C THR A 19 -1.01 0.78 -9.85
N LEU A 20 -1.96 1.45 -9.20
CA LEU A 20 -1.74 2.13 -7.92
C LEU A 20 -2.26 1.26 -6.79
N GLY A 21 -1.44 1.05 -5.77
CA GLY A 21 -1.85 0.44 -4.53
C GLY A 21 -1.90 1.50 -3.44
N TRP A 22 -2.98 1.53 -2.68
CA TRP A 22 -3.13 2.39 -1.52
C TRP A 22 -3.21 1.51 -0.29
N LEU A 23 -2.29 1.69 0.66
CA LEU A 23 -2.17 0.82 1.83
C LEU A 23 -2.23 1.64 3.12
N ASP A 24 -2.86 1.08 4.13
CA ASP A 24 -3.02 1.74 5.42
C ASP A 24 -2.90 0.70 6.53
N LEU A 25 -2.08 0.99 7.55
CA LEU A 25 -1.95 0.11 8.71
C LEU A 25 -3.25 0.08 9.50
N ASP A 26 -3.75 -1.11 9.76
CA ASP A 26 -4.95 -1.29 10.56
C ASP A 26 -4.63 -1.08 12.04
N ARG A 27 -5.50 -0.30 12.70
CA ARG A 27 -5.43 -0.05 14.15
C ARG A 27 -4.10 0.54 14.62
N PHE A 28 -3.50 1.36 13.75
CA PHE A 28 -2.25 2.03 14.09
C PHE A 28 -2.40 2.91 15.33
N LYS A 29 -3.54 3.59 15.45
CA LYS A 29 -3.81 4.42 16.63
C LYS A 29 -3.80 3.60 17.91
N GLU A 30 -4.32 2.36 17.86
CA GLU A 30 -4.30 1.46 19.02
C GLU A 30 -2.87 1.10 19.43
N ILE A 31 -1.98 0.92 18.46
CA ILE A 31 -0.58 0.65 18.76
C ILE A 31 0.01 1.84 19.52
N ASN A 32 -0.20 3.06 19.02
CA ASN A 32 0.27 4.27 19.68
C ASN A 32 -0.31 4.42 21.09
N ASP A 33 -1.63 4.24 21.21
CA ASP A 33 -2.32 4.44 22.49
C ASP A 33 -1.91 3.39 23.52
N ARG A 34 -1.72 2.17 23.10
CA ARG A 34 -1.43 1.05 24.00
C ARG A 34 0.05 0.91 24.32
N TYR A 35 0.92 1.10 23.34
CA TYR A 35 2.35 0.83 23.48
C TYR A 35 3.24 2.07 23.34
N GLY A 36 2.67 3.22 23.00
CA GLY A 36 3.40 4.48 22.86
C GLY A 36 3.82 4.76 21.44
N HIS A 37 4.12 6.03 21.17
CA HIS A 37 4.50 6.52 19.83
C HIS A 37 5.80 5.90 19.34
N GLU A 38 6.71 5.56 20.24
CA GLU A 38 7.97 4.91 19.89
C GLU A 38 7.71 3.56 19.23
N GLU A 39 6.78 2.78 19.79
CA GLU A 39 6.39 1.50 19.21
C GLU A 39 5.61 1.68 17.92
N GLY A 40 4.78 2.71 17.83
CA GLY A 40 4.11 3.07 16.58
C GLY A 40 5.10 3.37 15.46
N ASP A 41 6.16 4.10 15.77
CA ASP A 41 7.24 4.39 14.80
C ASP A 41 7.94 3.11 14.35
N LYS A 42 8.16 2.18 15.26
CA LYS A 42 8.75 0.88 14.92
C LYS A 42 7.84 0.10 13.99
N ALA A 43 6.52 0.14 14.21
CA ALA A 43 5.54 -0.53 13.36
C ALA A 43 5.58 0.05 11.93
N LEU A 44 5.62 1.38 11.82
CA LEU A 44 5.71 2.05 10.51
C LEU A 44 6.99 1.69 9.78
N LYS A 45 8.11 1.70 10.48
CA LYS A 45 9.41 1.35 9.89
C LYS A 45 9.45 -0.10 9.44
N ALA A 46 8.90 -1.00 10.24
CA ALA A 46 8.82 -2.42 9.90
C ALA A 46 7.99 -2.62 8.64
N MET A 47 6.82 -1.97 8.58
CA MET A 47 5.95 -2.06 7.41
C MET A 47 6.65 -1.53 6.15
N ALA A 48 7.28 -0.38 6.26
CA ALA A 48 8.01 0.21 5.13
C ALA A 48 9.13 -0.70 4.65
N SER A 49 9.87 -1.31 5.57
CA SER A 49 10.95 -2.24 5.22
C SER A 49 10.43 -3.49 4.51
N LEU A 50 9.33 -4.05 5.00
CA LEU A 50 8.71 -5.22 4.38
C LEU A 50 8.20 -4.90 2.97
N MET A 51 7.60 -3.74 2.78
CA MET A 51 7.13 -3.28 1.46
C MET A 51 8.31 -3.12 0.50
N LYS A 52 9.36 -2.45 0.96
CA LYS A 52 10.55 -2.21 0.15
C LYS A 52 11.22 -3.51 -0.26
N ALA A 53 11.26 -4.50 0.63
CA ALA A 53 11.85 -5.79 0.34
C ALA A 53 10.96 -6.65 -0.56
N SER A 54 9.64 -6.44 -0.52
CA SER A 54 8.68 -7.26 -1.27
C SER A 54 8.44 -6.75 -2.68
N PHE A 55 8.56 -5.45 -2.92
CA PHE A 55 8.28 -4.86 -4.23
C PHE A 55 9.56 -4.70 -5.03
N ARG A 56 9.39 -4.50 -6.36
CA ARG A 56 10.52 -4.35 -7.28
C ARG A 56 11.13 -2.96 -7.15
N GLU A 57 12.39 -2.84 -7.53
CA GLU A 57 13.08 -1.56 -7.56
C GLU A 57 12.38 -0.56 -8.49
N ALA A 58 11.76 -1.05 -9.57
CA ALA A 58 11.01 -0.23 -10.51
C ALA A 58 9.71 0.33 -9.94
N ASP A 59 9.22 -0.26 -8.84
CA ASP A 59 7.99 0.18 -8.20
C ASP A 59 8.29 1.36 -7.29
N LEU A 60 7.44 2.39 -7.35
CA LEU A 60 7.63 3.60 -6.55
C LEU A 60 6.80 3.51 -5.27
N LEU A 61 7.47 3.50 -4.13
CA LEU A 61 6.82 3.47 -2.83
C LEU A 61 6.89 4.86 -2.21
N VAL A 62 5.73 5.40 -1.81
CA VAL A 62 5.61 6.72 -1.20
C VAL A 62 4.81 6.62 0.10
N ARG A 63 5.29 7.27 1.15
CA ARG A 63 4.54 7.41 2.40
C ARG A 63 3.82 8.75 2.39
N PHE A 64 2.50 8.73 2.61
CA PHE A 64 1.66 9.93 2.62
C PHE A 64 1.42 10.46 4.04
N GLY A 65 2.36 10.34 4.91
CA GLY A 65 2.20 10.77 6.29
C GLY A 65 1.41 9.72 7.10
N GLY A 66 1.41 9.87 8.43
CA GLY A 66 0.70 8.93 9.30
C GLY A 66 1.03 7.49 8.98
N ASP A 67 -0.01 6.72 8.77
CA ASP A 67 0.04 5.28 8.55
C ASP A 67 -0.35 4.87 7.11
N GLU A 68 -0.34 5.81 6.16
CA GLU A 68 -0.73 5.57 4.78
C GLU A 68 0.47 5.50 3.84
N PHE A 69 0.42 4.54 2.92
CA PHE A 69 1.42 4.33 1.89
C PHE A 69 0.76 4.19 0.53
N ALA A 70 1.45 4.62 -0.51
CA ALA A 70 1.05 4.37 -1.88
C ALA A 70 2.19 3.69 -2.61
N VAL A 71 1.86 2.78 -3.51
CA VAL A 71 2.84 2.12 -4.37
C VAL A 71 2.37 2.19 -5.82
N LEU A 72 3.27 2.62 -6.70
CA LEU A 72 3.03 2.62 -8.14
C LEU A 72 3.75 1.42 -8.74
N PHE A 73 2.96 0.45 -9.18
CA PHE A 73 3.48 -0.74 -9.84
C PHE A 73 3.66 -0.46 -11.32
N ALA A 74 4.92 -0.30 -11.74
CA ALA A 74 5.26 0.02 -13.11
C ALA A 74 5.11 -1.23 -14.01
N ASP A 75 4.61 -1.02 -15.23
CA ASP A 75 4.42 -2.09 -16.21
C ASP A 75 3.71 -3.30 -15.61
N THR A 76 2.64 -3.03 -14.84
CA THR A 76 1.95 -4.05 -14.06
C THR A 76 0.46 -3.76 -14.09
N ASP A 77 -0.33 -4.74 -14.50
CA ASP A 77 -1.78 -4.66 -14.47
C ASP A 77 -2.30 -4.96 -13.04
N GLU A 78 -3.60 -4.85 -12.86
CA GLU A 78 -4.20 -5.06 -11.53
C GLU A 78 -3.96 -6.48 -11.03
N GLN A 79 -4.00 -7.48 -11.90
CA GLN A 79 -3.72 -8.87 -11.55
C GLN A 79 -2.30 -9.03 -11.04
N GLY A 80 -1.33 -8.46 -11.73
CA GLY A 80 0.08 -8.51 -11.33
C GLY A 80 0.30 -7.80 -9.99
N ALA A 81 -0.34 -6.66 -9.79
CA ALA A 81 -0.26 -5.93 -8.53
C ALA A 81 -0.87 -6.74 -7.38
N TRP A 82 -1.99 -7.42 -7.65
CA TRP A 82 -2.59 -8.31 -6.66
C TRP A 82 -1.62 -9.40 -6.21
N ILE A 83 -0.91 -10.01 -7.16
CA ILE A 83 0.11 -11.03 -6.85
C ILE A 83 1.21 -10.44 -5.96
N ALA A 84 1.68 -9.23 -6.27
CA ALA A 84 2.68 -8.54 -5.46
C ALA A 84 2.17 -8.31 -4.03
N LEU A 85 0.90 -7.94 -3.88
CA LEU A 85 0.28 -7.73 -2.58
C LEU A 85 0.17 -9.05 -1.80
N GLN A 86 -0.16 -10.16 -2.47
CA GLN A 86 -0.22 -11.46 -1.81
C GLN A 86 1.16 -11.86 -1.27
N TYR A 87 2.21 -11.57 -2.01
CA TYR A 87 3.57 -11.81 -1.54
C TYR A 87 3.88 -10.97 -0.30
N LEU A 88 3.51 -9.68 -0.32
CA LEU A 88 3.68 -8.81 0.85
C LEU A 88 2.92 -9.34 2.06
N ILE A 89 1.68 -9.79 1.87
CA ILE A 89 0.87 -10.36 2.95
C ILE A 89 1.60 -11.54 3.60
N GLU A 90 2.16 -12.42 2.79
CA GLU A 90 2.94 -13.57 3.30
C GLU A 90 4.15 -13.10 4.11
N GLN A 91 4.84 -12.08 3.64
CA GLN A 91 6.00 -11.53 4.35
C GLN A 91 5.60 -10.90 5.68
N VAL A 92 4.48 -10.19 5.72
CA VAL A 92 3.96 -9.60 6.94
C VAL A 92 3.54 -10.69 7.94
N GLU A 93 2.87 -11.73 7.48
CA GLU A 93 2.49 -12.87 8.32
C GLU A 93 3.70 -13.55 8.93
N SER A 94 4.75 -13.77 8.13
CA SER A 94 6.01 -14.36 8.61
C SER A 94 6.68 -13.46 9.67
N TYR A 95 6.66 -12.16 9.43
CA TYR A 95 7.21 -11.20 10.39
C TYR A 95 6.44 -11.26 11.71
N ASN A 96 5.12 -11.27 11.65
CA ASN A 96 4.27 -11.34 12.85
C ASN A 96 4.51 -12.66 13.63
N ALA A 97 4.71 -13.75 12.91
CA ALA A 97 4.94 -15.07 13.53
C ALA A 97 6.21 -15.12 14.36
N ARG A 98 7.18 -14.24 14.09
CA ARG A 98 8.42 -14.16 14.87
C ARG A 98 8.22 -13.53 16.25
N GLN A 99 7.09 -12.90 16.49
CA GLN A 99 6.73 -12.29 17.78
C GLN A 99 7.81 -11.38 18.35
N LEU A 100 8.38 -10.52 17.48
CA LEU A 100 9.44 -9.59 17.85
C LEU A 100 8.95 -8.42 18.70
N HIS A 101 7.65 -8.16 18.66
CA HIS A 101 7.02 -7.02 19.31
C HIS A 101 5.72 -7.43 19.98
N PRO A 102 5.18 -6.64 20.93
CA PRO A 102 3.89 -6.95 21.54
C PRO A 102 2.69 -6.70 20.61
N TRP A 103 2.92 -6.07 19.47
CA TRP A 103 1.89 -5.81 18.44
C TRP A 103 2.18 -6.62 17.18
N SER A 104 1.16 -6.75 16.35
CA SER A 104 1.29 -7.38 15.03
C SER A 104 0.91 -6.38 13.96
N LEU A 105 1.49 -6.55 12.77
CA LEU A 105 1.19 -5.70 11.63
C LEU A 105 -0.02 -6.25 10.87
N HIS A 106 -0.99 -5.39 10.62
CA HIS A 106 -2.14 -5.67 9.75
C HIS A 106 -2.37 -4.45 8.88
N PHE A 107 -2.73 -4.66 7.65
CA PHE A 107 -2.96 -3.53 6.74
C PHE A 107 -4.12 -3.82 5.82
N SER A 108 -4.79 -2.74 5.41
CA SER A 108 -5.83 -2.77 4.39
C SER A 108 -5.29 -2.11 3.13
N TRP A 109 -5.81 -2.52 1.97
CA TRP A 109 -5.28 -2.04 0.71
C TRP A 109 -6.36 -1.98 -0.36
N GLY A 110 -6.10 -1.15 -1.37
CA GLY A 110 -6.92 -1.06 -2.55
C GLY A 110 -6.04 -0.91 -3.76
N LEU A 111 -6.41 -1.55 -4.86
CA LEU A 111 -5.70 -1.49 -6.12
C LEU A 111 -6.56 -0.82 -7.17
N SER A 112 -5.93 -0.01 -8.03
CA SER A 112 -6.61 0.65 -9.12
C SER A 112 -5.66 0.74 -10.31
N GLU A 113 -6.03 0.08 -11.41
CA GLU A 113 -5.26 0.15 -12.64
C GLU A 113 -5.61 1.44 -13.37
N PHE A 114 -4.60 2.11 -13.91
CA PHE A 114 -4.80 3.35 -14.65
C PHE A 114 -5.47 3.08 -15.99
N ASP A 115 -6.56 3.82 -16.26
CA ASP A 115 -7.25 3.76 -17.54
C ASP A 115 -6.66 4.82 -18.48
N HIS A 116 -5.87 4.39 -19.44
CA HIS A 116 -5.22 5.26 -20.41
C HIS A 116 -6.22 6.02 -21.30
N ASN A 117 -7.45 5.52 -21.37
CA ASN A 117 -8.50 6.14 -22.20
C ASN A 117 -9.20 7.28 -21.48
N SER A 118 -9.40 7.17 -20.16
CA SER A 118 -10.12 8.18 -19.38
C SER A 118 -9.26 9.39 -19.02
N ASN A 119 -7.96 9.17 -18.84
CA ASN A 119 -7.01 10.23 -18.48
C ASN A 119 -7.35 10.98 -17.18
N ASP A 120 -8.14 10.36 -16.28
CA ASP A 120 -8.58 10.97 -15.02
C ASP A 120 -7.77 10.47 -13.85
N ILE A 121 -6.73 11.23 -13.49
CA ILE A 121 -5.82 10.88 -12.40
C ILE A 121 -6.56 10.88 -11.06
N GLN A 122 -7.44 11.86 -10.84
CA GLN A 122 -8.14 11.99 -9.57
C GLN A 122 -9.05 10.79 -9.32
N GLN A 123 -9.76 10.33 -10.34
CA GLN A 123 -10.60 9.15 -10.24
C GLN A 123 -9.78 7.90 -9.95
N TRP A 124 -8.61 7.78 -10.58
CA TRP A 124 -7.68 6.69 -10.36
C TRP A 124 -7.25 6.60 -8.89
N LEU A 125 -6.84 7.75 -8.32
CA LEU A 125 -6.46 7.84 -6.92
C LEU A 125 -7.64 7.53 -5.99
N ASN A 126 -8.79 8.11 -6.28
CA ASN A 126 -9.99 7.92 -5.46
C ASN A 126 -10.46 6.46 -5.44
N ASN A 127 -10.33 5.76 -6.55
CA ASN A 127 -10.71 4.35 -6.63
C ASN A 127 -9.86 3.48 -5.71
N ALA A 128 -8.54 3.70 -5.70
CA ALA A 128 -7.64 2.95 -4.82
C ALA A 128 -7.95 3.22 -3.35
N ASP A 129 -8.12 4.49 -3.00
CA ASP A 129 -8.44 4.90 -1.62
C ASP A 129 -9.77 4.32 -1.15
N ARG A 130 -10.80 4.37 -2.01
CA ARG A 130 -12.12 3.85 -1.67
C ARG A 130 -12.09 2.35 -1.41
N LYS A 131 -11.36 1.60 -2.24
CA LYS A 131 -11.22 0.16 -2.07
C LYS A 131 -10.49 -0.19 -0.78
N MET A 132 -9.44 0.56 -0.47
CA MET A 132 -8.72 0.39 0.79
C MET A 132 -9.64 0.64 1.99
N TYR A 133 -10.39 1.73 1.93
CA TYR A 133 -11.31 2.10 3.01
C TYR A 133 -12.40 1.04 3.21
N SER A 134 -12.95 0.50 2.12
CA SER A 134 -13.94 -0.59 2.19
C SER A 134 -13.38 -1.82 2.89
N MET A 135 -12.16 -2.21 2.55
CA MET A 135 -11.49 -3.34 3.19
C MET A 135 -11.28 -3.06 4.68
N LYS A 136 -10.85 -1.85 5.01
CA LYS A 136 -10.61 -1.45 6.39
C LYS A 136 -11.88 -1.53 7.23
N GLN A 137 -13.00 -1.06 6.70
CA GLN A 137 -14.28 -1.14 7.39
C GLN A 137 -14.74 -2.59 7.59
N GLN A 138 -14.60 -3.43 6.59
CA GLN A 138 -14.94 -4.85 6.70
C GLN A 138 -14.16 -5.51 7.83
N ARG A 139 -12.87 -5.26 7.92
CA ARG A 139 -12.02 -5.84 8.96
C ARG A 139 -12.38 -5.35 10.35
N HIS A 140 -12.79 -4.09 10.47
CA HIS A 140 -13.25 -3.55 11.76
C HIS A 140 -14.53 -4.22 12.22
N THR A 141 -15.43 -4.55 11.30
CA THR A 141 -16.68 -5.23 11.61
C THR A 141 -16.46 -6.68 12.03
N GLU A 142 -15.49 -7.35 11.39
CA GLU A 142 -15.16 -8.75 11.69
C GLU A 142 -14.40 -8.93 13.02
N ARG A 143 -13.79 -7.88 13.52
CA ARG A 143 -13.04 -7.88 14.76
C ARG A 143 -13.84 -7.30 15.89
#